data_5882547d924b4d98d57222f0fa5ace14
#
_entry.id   5882547d924b4d98d57222f0fa5ace14
#
_cell.length_a   1.000
_cell.length_b   1.000
_cell.length_c   1.000
_cell.angle_alpha   90.00
_cell.angle_beta   90.00
_cell.angle_gamma   90.00
#
_symmetry.space_group_name_H-M   'P 1'
#
loop_
_entity.id
_entity.type
_entity.pdbx_description
1 polymer ?
#
loop_
_entity_poly.entity_id
_entity_poly.type
_entity_poly.pdbx_seq_one_letter_code
_entity_poly.pdbx_strand_id
1 'polypeptide(L)'
;MTRGLITRMAGVLIWTEAARFQEMVRFYRDTLGLAPRSVKPDFINFDWGGVRLSVGVHEGVRGPSTDPLRVMVHLAVDDIGAAYERLAGAGAIFTRPPEAEDWGGHVATFADPDGNTLQLMQLPT
;
A
#
# COMPACT_ATOMS: atom_id res chain seq x y z
N MET A 1 -34.76 4.59 -8.11
CA MET A 1 -33.52 3.88 -7.76
C MET A 1 -33.11 4.23 -6.34
N THR A 2 -32.80 3.23 -5.56
CA THR A 2 -32.36 3.43 -4.17
C THR A 2 -30.85 3.57 -4.12
N ARG A 3 -30.39 4.62 -3.48
CA ARG A 3 -28.95 4.83 -3.24
C ARG A 3 -28.59 4.24 -1.89
N GLY A 4 -27.48 3.52 -1.81
CA GLY A 4 -26.96 3.05 -0.55
C GLY A 4 -26.49 4.18 0.35
N LEU A 5 -26.43 3.93 1.64
CA LEU A 5 -25.90 4.90 2.61
C LEU A 5 -24.40 5.14 2.42
N ILE A 6 -23.67 4.07 2.08
CA ILE A 6 -22.24 4.18 1.77
C ILE A 6 -22.11 4.56 0.30
N THR A 7 -21.47 5.70 0.04
CA THR A 7 -21.39 6.27 -1.30
C THR A 7 -20.14 5.87 -2.06
N ARG A 8 -19.03 5.59 -1.35
CA ARG A 8 -17.75 5.19 -1.96
C ARG A 8 -16.79 4.73 -0.87
N MET A 9 -15.65 4.22 -1.30
CA MET A 9 -14.55 3.94 -0.39
C MET A 9 -13.73 5.22 -0.21
N ALA A 10 -13.51 5.64 1.04
CA ALA A 10 -12.75 6.84 1.34
C ALA A 10 -11.25 6.58 1.38
N GLY A 11 -10.83 5.39 1.84
CA GLY A 11 -9.42 5.07 1.87
C GLY A 11 -9.10 3.89 2.78
N VAL A 12 -7.80 3.70 2.97
CA VAL A 12 -7.22 2.67 3.84
C VAL A 12 -6.32 3.36 4.86
N LEU A 13 -6.46 2.98 6.11
CA LEU A 13 -5.61 3.47 7.19
C LEU A 13 -4.82 2.31 7.76
N ILE A 14 -3.51 2.46 7.77
CA ILE A 14 -2.58 1.47 8.30
C ILE A 14 -1.99 2.03 9.58
N TRP A 15 -2.23 1.35 10.69
CA TRP A 15 -1.66 1.74 11.98
C TRP A 15 -0.34 1.02 12.21
N THR A 16 0.61 1.72 12.84
CA THR A 16 1.92 1.16 13.20
C THR A 16 2.30 1.58 14.61
N GLU A 17 3.31 0.94 15.15
CA GLU A 17 3.90 1.30 16.42
C GLU A 17 4.76 2.56 16.28
N ALA A 18 4.81 3.41 17.30
CA ALA A 18 5.57 4.66 17.26
C ALA A 18 7.03 4.45 16.84
N ALA A 19 7.69 3.43 17.37
CA ALA A 19 9.09 3.15 17.08
C ALA A 19 9.33 2.71 15.62
N ARG A 20 8.27 2.30 14.91
CA ARG A 20 8.35 1.81 13.52
C ARG A 20 7.86 2.84 12.50
N PHE A 21 7.31 3.95 12.97
CA PHE A 21 6.65 4.93 12.09
C PHE A 21 7.60 5.52 11.04
N GLN A 22 8.81 5.90 11.41
CA GLN A 22 9.76 6.50 10.46
C GLN A 22 10.17 5.52 9.36
N GLU A 23 10.31 4.25 9.69
CA GLU A 23 10.61 3.22 8.71
C GLU A 23 9.44 3.02 7.74
N MET A 24 8.20 3.05 8.25
CA MET A 24 7.00 3.00 7.43
C MET A 24 6.90 4.23 6.50
N VAL A 25 7.19 5.41 7.02
CA VAL A 25 7.20 6.64 6.21
C VAL A 25 8.23 6.54 5.08
N ARG A 26 9.45 6.10 5.38
CA ARG A 26 10.49 5.94 4.36
C ARG A 26 10.04 4.97 3.27
N PHE A 27 9.38 3.88 3.66
CA PHE A 27 8.90 2.90 2.69
C PHE A 27 7.86 3.51 1.75
N TYR A 28 6.78 4.07 2.30
CA TYR A 28 5.68 4.57 1.47
C TYR A 28 6.06 5.82 0.68
N ARG A 29 6.76 6.75 1.30
CA ARG A 29 7.16 7.99 0.63
C ARG A 29 8.35 7.78 -0.31
N ASP A 30 9.41 7.13 0.17
CA ASP A 30 10.68 7.10 -0.55
C ASP A 30 10.83 5.85 -1.41
N THR A 31 10.59 4.65 -0.86
CA THR A 31 10.72 3.41 -1.63
C THR A 31 9.62 3.30 -2.69
N LEU A 32 8.35 3.52 -2.32
CA LEU A 32 7.25 3.51 -3.27
C LEU A 32 7.18 4.79 -4.10
N GLY A 33 7.81 5.88 -3.64
CA GLY A 33 7.81 7.14 -4.36
C GLY A 33 6.49 7.88 -4.33
N LEU A 34 5.66 7.67 -3.30
CA LEU A 34 4.37 8.33 -3.20
C LEU A 34 4.54 9.76 -2.68
N ALA A 35 3.93 10.73 -3.36
CA ALA A 35 3.94 12.12 -2.91
C ALA A 35 2.92 12.32 -1.80
N PRO A 36 3.33 12.69 -0.59
CA PRO A 36 2.39 12.86 0.51
C PRO A 36 1.53 14.11 0.32
N ARG A 37 0.26 14.00 0.70
CA ARG A 37 -0.64 15.14 0.78
C ARG A 37 -0.37 15.95 2.05
N SER A 38 -0.13 15.26 3.18
CA SER A 38 0.22 15.89 4.44
C SER A 38 1.14 14.98 5.23
N VAL A 39 2.06 15.61 5.97
CA VAL A 39 3.01 14.91 6.84
C VAL A 39 2.94 15.53 8.21
N LYS A 40 2.71 14.69 9.24
CA LYS A 40 2.72 15.08 10.64
C LYS A 40 3.68 14.16 11.39
N PRO A 41 4.05 14.49 12.63
CA PRO A 41 5.02 13.66 13.38
C PRO A 41 4.58 12.21 13.59
N ASP A 42 3.27 11.93 13.54
CA ASP A 42 2.70 10.61 13.82
C ASP A 42 1.67 10.16 12.77
N PHE A 43 1.60 10.85 11.61
CA PHE A 43 0.59 10.55 10.61
C PHE A 43 0.99 11.09 9.24
N ILE A 44 0.89 10.27 8.20
CA ILE A 44 1.15 10.68 6.83
C ILE A 44 0.01 10.22 5.93
N ASN A 45 -0.40 11.09 5.00
CA ASN A 45 -1.47 10.82 4.04
C ASN A 45 -0.97 10.90 2.62
N PHE A 46 -1.47 9.97 1.79
CA PHE A 46 -1.36 10.00 0.34
C PHE A 46 -2.77 10.00 -0.25
N ASP A 47 -2.98 10.67 -1.38
CA ASP A 47 -4.33 10.85 -1.94
C ASP A 47 -4.34 10.66 -3.45
N TRP A 48 -5.34 9.91 -3.95
CA TRP A 48 -5.61 9.72 -5.38
C TRP A 48 -7.07 10.07 -5.64
N GLY A 49 -7.34 11.37 -5.89
CA GLY A 49 -8.69 11.78 -6.26
C GLY A 49 -9.75 11.51 -5.21
N GLY A 50 -9.41 11.64 -3.93
CA GLY A 50 -10.33 11.44 -2.83
C GLY A 50 -10.29 10.05 -2.20
N VAL A 51 -9.48 9.13 -2.72
CA VAL A 51 -9.18 7.86 -2.06
C VAL A 51 -7.83 7.98 -1.39
N ARG A 52 -7.79 7.80 -0.08
CA ARG A 52 -6.58 8.01 0.72
C ARG A 52 -5.95 6.71 1.17
N LEU A 53 -4.62 6.72 1.19
CA LEU A 53 -3.83 5.75 1.92
C LEU A 53 -3.12 6.54 3.02
N SER A 54 -3.28 6.11 4.26
CA SER A 54 -2.71 6.80 5.42
C SER A 54 -1.94 5.82 6.28
N VAL A 55 -0.86 6.29 6.88
CA VAL A 55 -0.09 5.52 7.87
C VAL A 55 0.04 6.39 9.11
N GLY A 56 -0.29 5.83 10.26
CA GLY A 56 -0.26 6.58 11.52
C GLY A 56 0.15 5.71 12.69
N VAL A 57 0.43 6.38 13.79
CA VAL A 57 0.81 5.75 15.06
C VAL A 57 -0.43 5.49 15.90
N HIS A 58 -0.58 4.26 16.38
CA HIS A 58 -1.65 3.89 17.30
C HIS A 58 -1.05 3.20 18.52
N GLU A 59 -1.37 3.66 19.71
CA GLU A 59 -0.78 3.15 20.93
C GLU A 59 -1.10 1.68 21.23
N GLY A 60 -2.16 1.16 20.63
CA GLY A 60 -2.55 -0.25 20.75
C GLY A 60 -1.86 -1.20 19.79
N VAL A 61 -1.03 -0.68 18.89
CA VAL A 61 -0.36 -1.50 17.86
C VAL A 61 1.10 -1.72 18.23
N ARG A 62 1.54 -2.98 18.15
CA ARG A 62 2.91 -3.40 18.49
C ARG A 62 3.45 -4.35 17.43
N GLY A 63 4.66 -4.08 16.97
CA GLY A 63 5.41 -4.97 16.09
C GLY A 63 4.79 -5.16 14.72
N PRO A 64 5.23 -6.22 14.01
CA PRO A 64 4.74 -6.51 12.67
C PRO A 64 3.32 -7.06 12.68
N SER A 65 2.70 -7.06 11.50
CA SER A 65 1.37 -7.64 11.30
C SER A 65 1.39 -9.13 11.61
N THR A 66 0.39 -9.60 12.37
CA THR A 66 0.29 -11.00 12.77
C THR A 66 -0.55 -11.85 11.81
N ASP A 67 -1.31 -11.20 10.91
CA ASP A 67 -2.13 -11.89 9.91
C ASP A 67 -2.11 -11.11 8.58
N PRO A 68 -0.94 -11.03 7.93
CA PRO A 68 -0.74 -10.09 6.82
C PRO A 68 -1.43 -10.48 5.52
N LEU A 69 -1.91 -11.71 5.40
CA LEU A 69 -2.60 -12.14 4.18
C LEU A 69 -4.11 -11.86 4.20
N ARG A 70 -4.65 -11.50 5.36
CA ARG A 70 -6.09 -11.31 5.52
C ARG A 70 -6.61 -10.09 4.75
N VAL A 71 -5.85 -9.01 4.72
CA VAL A 71 -6.20 -7.78 3.99
C VAL A 71 -4.98 -7.35 3.18
N MET A 72 -5.20 -7.09 1.90
CA MET A 72 -4.15 -6.64 0.99
C MET A 72 -4.54 -5.30 0.38
N VAL A 73 -3.57 -4.40 0.25
CA VAL A 73 -3.79 -3.11 -0.40
C VAL A 73 -3.38 -3.23 -1.86
N HIS A 74 -4.28 -2.89 -2.77
CA HIS A 74 -4.02 -2.92 -4.20
C HIS A 74 -3.61 -1.54 -4.71
N LEU A 75 -2.47 -1.46 -5.36
CA LEU A 75 -1.94 -0.23 -5.95
C LEU A 75 -1.88 -0.42 -7.47
N ALA A 76 -2.63 0.38 -8.20
CA ALA A 76 -2.69 0.27 -9.65
C ALA A 76 -1.44 0.83 -10.30
N VAL A 77 -0.95 0.15 -11.33
CA VAL A 77 0.20 0.58 -12.13
C VAL A 77 -0.13 0.40 -13.61
N ASP A 78 0.50 1.23 -14.45
CA ASP A 78 0.33 1.13 -15.89
C ASP A 78 1.24 0.08 -16.52
N ASP A 79 2.45 -0.07 -15.97
CA ASP A 79 3.46 -1.04 -16.44
C ASP A 79 4.02 -1.78 -15.22
N ILE A 80 3.50 -2.96 -14.96
CA ILE A 80 3.85 -3.70 -13.75
C ILE A 80 5.30 -4.21 -13.77
N GLY A 81 5.83 -4.53 -14.94
CA GLY A 81 7.22 -4.96 -15.06
C GLY A 81 8.21 -3.86 -14.68
N ALA A 82 7.98 -2.65 -15.19
CA ALA A 82 8.81 -1.49 -14.87
C ALA A 82 8.67 -1.11 -13.39
N ALA A 83 7.45 -1.12 -12.87
CA ALA A 83 7.20 -0.82 -11.45
C ALA A 83 7.89 -1.83 -10.54
N TYR A 84 7.77 -3.12 -10.88
CA TYR A 84 8.41 -4.19 -10.12
C TYR A 84 9.93 -3.99 -10.06
N GLU A 85 10.57 -3.77 -11.20
CA GLU A 85 12.03 -3.60 -11.25
C GLU A 85 12.48 -2.39 -10.43
N ARG A 86 11.76 -1.30 -10.55
CA ARG A 86 12.10 -0.07 -9.82
C ARG A 86 11.95 -0.27 -8.31
N LEU A 87 10.84 -0.84 -7.87
CA LEU A 87 10.58 -1.02 -6.43
C LEU A 87 11.51 -2.06 -5.82
N ALA A 88 11.75 -3.17 -6.51
CA ALA A 88 12.70 -4.17 -6.04
C ALA A 88 14.12 -3.58 -5.95
N GLY A 89 14.51 -2.77 -6.93
CA GLY A 89 15.79 -2.06 -6.91
C GLY A 89 15.90 -1.04 -5.80
N ALA A 90 14.78 -0.49 -5.34
CA ALA A 90 14.73 0.45 -4.21
C ALA A 90 14.65 -0.26 -2.85
N GLY A 91 14.62 -1.60 -2.83
CA GLY A 91 14.65 -2.39 -1.60
C GLY A 91 13.32 -2.99 -1.18
N ALA A 92 12.26 -2.87 -1.96
CA ALA A 92 10.99 -3.52 -1.66
C ALA A 92 11.15 -5.04 -1.74
N ILE A 93 10.55 -5.76 -0.78
CA ILE A 93 10.66 -7.21 -0.68
C ILE A 93 9.43 -7.84 -1.34
N PHE A 94 9.61 -8.41 -2.52
CA PHE A 94 8.54 -9.11 -3.24
C PHE A 94 8.50 -10.58 -2.84
N THR A 95 7.31 -11.06 -2.53
CA THR A 95 7.04 -12.48 -2.26
C THR A 95 6.54 -13.18 -3.53
N ARG A 96 6.05 -12.42 -4.51
CA ARG A 96 5.59 -12.93 -5.80
C ARG A 96 5.92 -11.90 -6.88
N PRO A 97 6.67 -12.29 -7.94
CA PRO A 97 6.93 -11.38 -9.06
C PRO A 97 5.67 -11.19 -9.91
N PRO A 98 5.68 -10.25 -10.87
CA PRO A 98 4.52 -10.07 -11.75
C PRO A 98 4.12 -11.35 -12.46
N GLU A 99 2.85 -11.71 -12.36
CA GLU A 99 2.27 -12.88 -13.01
C GLU A 99 0.92 -12.55 -13.61
N ALA A 100 0.61 -13.17 -14.75
CA ALA A 100 -0.70 -13.03 -15.39
C ALA A 100 -1.76 -13.73 -14.56
N GLU A 101 -2.92 -13.12 -14.48
CA GLU A 101 -4.08 -13.66 -13.78
C GLU A 101 -5.17 -14.09 -14.79
N ASP A 102 -6.06 -14.97 -14.37
CA ASP A 102 -7.12 -15.51 -15.22
C ASP A 102 -8.05 -14.42 -15.78
N TRP A 103 -8.22 -13.33 -15.03
CA TRP A 103 -9.10 -12.23 -15.45
C TRP A 103 -8.43 -11.26 -16.43
N GLY A 104 -7.21 -11.53 -16.87
CA GLY A 104 -6.52 -10.79 -17.92
C GLY A 104 -5.55 -9.71 -17.45
N GLY A 105 -5.49 -9.42 -16.17
CA GLY A 105 -4.52 -8.49 -15.62
C GLY A 105 -3.28 -9.18 -15.09
N HIS A 106 -2.42 -8.40 -14.43
CA HIS A 106 -1.18 -8.89 -13.84
C HIS A 106 -1.09 -8.38 -12.39
N VAL A 107 -0.54 -9.20 -11.50
CA VAL A 107 -0.38 -8.88 -10.08
C VAL A 107 1.01 -9.26 -9.62
N ALA A 108 1.61 -8.44 -8.76
CA ALA A 108 2.83 -8.75 -8.03
C ALA A 108 2.59 -8.46 -6.55
N THR A 109 3.19 -9.25 -5.66
CA THR A 109 2.94 -9.17 -4.22
C THR A 109 4.21 -8.81 -3.47
N PHE A 110 4.11 -7.85 -2.55
CA PHE A 110 5.23 -7.41 -1.73
C PHE A 110 4.75 -7.01 -0.34
N ALA A 111 5.68 -6.71 0.54
CA ALA A 111 5.37 -6.35 1.92
C ALA A 111 5.94 -4.99 2.28
N ASP A 112 5.26 -4.27 3.17
CA ASP A 112 5.82 -3.10 3.81
C ASP A 112 6.70 -3.50 5.02
N PRO A 113 7.36 -2.55 5.71
CA PRO A 113 8.25 -2.90 6.83
C PRO A 113 7.56 -3.61 7.99
N ASP A 114 6.26 -3.42 8.18
CA ASP A 114 5.48 -4.12 9.20
C ASP A 114 4.99 -5.48 8.73
N GLY A 115 5.29 -5.87 7.49
CA GLY A 115 4.84 -7.12 6.93
C GLY A 115 3.42 -7.08 6.36
N ASN A 116 2.78 -5.91 6.31
CA ASN A 116 1.48 -5.79 5.63
C ASN A 116 1.64 -6.13 4.16
N THR A 117 0.65 -6.83 3.61
CA THR A 117 0.70 -7.27 2.22
C THR A 117 0.14 -6.21 1.28
N LEU A 118 0.93 -5.85 0.27
CA LEU A 118 0.50 -4.97 -0.81
C LEU A 118 0.65 -5.70 -2.13
N GLN A 119 -0.15 -5.29 -3.11
CA GLN A 119 -0.02 -5.82 -4.46
C GLN A 119 0.01 -4.70 -5.48
N LEU A 120 0.92 -4.80 -6.44
CA LEU A 120 0.81 -4.02 -7.67
C LEU A 120 -0.21 -4.72 -8.56
N MET A 121 -1.07 -3.95 -9.21
CA MET A 121 -2.10 -4.48 -10.08
C MET A 121 -2.11 -3.70 -11.39
N GLN A 122 -1.93 -4.42 -12.49
CA GLN A 122 -2.10 -3.86 -13.83
C GLN A 122 -3.36 -4.46 -14.41
N LEU A 123 -4.34 -3.59 -14.72
CA LEU A 123 -5.61 -4.02 -15.31
C LEU A 123 -5.41 -4.45 -16.76
N PRO A 124 -6.32 -5.28 -17.31
CA PRO A 124 -6.28 -5.64 -18.74
C PRO A 124 -6.42 -4.39 -19.61
N THR A 125 -5.74 -4.38 -20.74
CA THR A 125 -5.84 -3.30 -21.73
C THR A 125 -6.95 -3.58 -22.73
#